data_1df9b8d9eb1fdab04f136558904edfa6
#
_entry.id   1df9b8d9eb1fdab04f136558904edfa6
#
_cell.length_a   1.000
_cell.length_b   1.000
_cell.length_c   1.000
_cell.angle_alpha   90.00
_cell.angle_beta   90.00
_cell.angle_gamma   90.00
#
_symmetry.space_group_name_H-M   'P 1'
#
loop_
_entity.id
_entity.type
_entity.pdbx_description
1 polymer ?
#
loop_
_entity_poly.entity_id
_entity_poly.type
_entity_poly.pdbx_seq_one_letter_code
_entity_poly.pdbx_strand_id
1 'polypeptide(L)'
;YKRQATGANGSYSIKAQEDQTLVFSYLGYTTVEEYVGKRTAINVKMTEEASQIGAVEIVNIGYGTTTRRDLTGSVAKADLGTMMKANVTNFDQALGGRIAGVVVTTGDGSLGAEANITIRGNNSLTQSNAPLYIIDGFPSEGSFAASINPADIESIDVLKDASATAIYGARGANGVIVINTKRGNEGKPTVNFSASF
;
A
#
# COMPACT_ATOMS: atom_id res chain seq x y z
N TYR A 1 -18.43 34.63 15.43
CA TYR A 1 -18.54 33.15 15.63
C TYR A 1 -18.40 32.87 17.11
N LYS A 2 -19.46 32.32 17.75
CA LYS A 2 -19.37 31.78 19.10
C LYS A 2 -19.15 30.26 18.98
N ARG A 3 -18.14 29.75 19.67
CA ARG A 3 -17.87 28.31 19.73
C ARG A 3 -18.03 27.82 21.15
N GLN A 4 -18.58 26.63 21.32
CA GLN A 4 -18.72 25.96 22.60
C GLN A 4 -18.49 24.47 22.43
N ALA A 5 -17.79 23.84 23.36
CA ALA A 5 -17.68 22.39 23.43
C ALA A 5 -18.89 21.83 24.20
N THR A 6 -19.36 20.66 23.78
CA THR A 6 -20.37 19.89 24.49
C THR A 6 -19.81 19.26 25.76
N GLY A 7 -20.65 19.06 26.77
CA GLY A 7 -20.28 18.30 27.95
C GLY A 7 -20.07 16.81 27.65
N ALA A 8 -19.54 16.06 28.63
CA ALA A 8 -19.28 14.63 28.49
C ALA A 8 -20.53 13.79 28.17
N ASN A 9 -21.71 14.29 28.50
CA ASN A 9 -23.00 13.66 28.18
C ASN A 9 -23.64 14.19 26.88
N GLY A 10 -22.88 14.96 26.07
CA GLY A 10 -23.36 15.55 24.83
C GLY A 10 -24.26 16.78 24.99
N SER A 11 -24.51 17.27 26.24
CA SER A 11 -25.32 18.47 26.46
C SER A 11 -24.54 19.74 26.11
N TYR A 12 -25.25 20.72 25.57
CA TYR A 12 -24.73 22.05 25.28
C TYR A 12 -25.76 23.14 25.58
N SER A 13 -25.30 24.37 25.81
CA SER A 13 -26.15 25.52 25.99
C SER A 13 -25.50 26.73 25.32
N ILE A 14 -26.08 27.23 24.25
CA ILE A 14 -25.56 28.36 23.49
C ILE A 14 -26.66 29.41 23.27
N LYS A 15 -26.30 30.68 23.42
CA LYS A 15 -27.22 31.78 23.09
C LYS A 15 -27.11 32.05 21.59
N ALA A 16 -28.18 31.79 20.86
CA ALA A 16 -28.31 32.04 19.43
C ALA A 16 -29.59 32.84 19.14
N GLN A 17 -29.59 33.56 18.03
CA GLN A 17 -30.78 34.27 17.52
C GLN A 17 -31.55 33.33 16.57
N GLU A 18 -32.83 33.66 16.32
CA GLU A 18 -33.74 32.85 15.52
C GLU A 18 -33.26 32.69 14.06
N ASP A 19 -32.51 33.65 13.54
CA ASP A 19 -31.99 33.70 12.16
C ASP A 19 -30.64 33.00 11.99
N GLN A 20 -30.10 32.40 13.05
CA GLN A 20 -28.77 31.79 13.04
C GLN A 20 -28.82 30.29 12.76
N THR A 21 -27.74 29.78 12.18
CA THR A 21 -27.49 28.36 11.97
C THR A 21 -26.43 27.87 12.94
N LEU A 22 -26.69 26.77 13.62
CA LEU A 22 -25.73 26.07 14.46
C LEU A 22 -25.00 25.01 13.62
N VAL A 23 -23.70 25.01 13.73
CA VAL A 23 -22.83 24.02 13.04
C VAL A 23 -22.27 23.09 14.11
N PHE A 24 -22.57 21.82 13.97
CA PHE A 24 -22.09 20.76 14.84
C PHE A 24 -20.98 20.01 14.12
N SER A 25 -19.79 19.98 14.71
CA SER A 25 -18.64 19.28 14.16
C SER A 25 -17.96 18.45 15.24
N TYR A 26 -17.64 17.22 14.92
CA TYR A 26 -16.86 16.34 15.78
C TYR A 26 -15.92 15.49 14.91
N LEU A 27 -14.75 15.16 15.46
CA LEU A 27 -13.74 14.40 14.72
C LEU A 27 -14.28 13.01 14.38
N GLY A 28 -14.29 12.66 13.08
CA GLY A 28 -14.82 11.37 12.60
C GLY A 28 -16.34 11.36 12.35
N TYR A 29 -16.99 12.51 12.39
CA TYR A 29 -18.42 12.64 12.10
C TYR A 29 -18.68 13.70 11.03
N THR A 30 -19.69 13.45 10.21
CA THR A 30 -20.15 14.44 9.22
C THR A 30 -20.65 15.69 9.93
N THR A 31 -20.17 16.85 9.49
CA THR A 31 -20.64 18.13 10.00
C THR A 31 -22.12 18.33 9.68
N VAL A 32 -22.90 18.67 10.70
CA VAL A 32 -24.35 18.91 10.57
C VAL A 32 -24.63 20.38 10.84
N GLU A 33 -25.40 21.00 9.97
CA GLU A 33 -25.87 22.36 10.10
C GLU A 33 -27.38 22.39 10.40
N GLU A 34 -27.76 23.04 11.49
CA GLU A 34 -29.14 23.15 11.91
C GLU A 34 -29.55 24.62 12.09
N TYR A 35 -30.63 25.01 11.43
CA TYR A 35 -31.20 26.34 11.57
C TYR A 35 -31.95 26.45 12.91
N VAL A 36 -31.71 27.52 13.69
CA VAL A 36 -32.27 27.68 15.03
C VAL A 36 -33.77 27.89 15.00
N GLY A 37 -34.25 28.89 14.28
CA GLY A 37 -35.64 29.24 14.23
C GLY A 37 -36.19 29.58 15.63
N LYS A 38 -37.44 29.23 15.89
CA LYS A 38 -38.13 29.41 17.19
C LYS A 38 -37.89 28.25 18.18
N ARG A 39 -36.90 27.36 17.87
CA ARG A 39 -36.63 26.17 18.68
C ARG A 39 -35.77 26.54 19.90
N THR A 40 -36.16 26.10 21.07
CA THR A 40 -35.42 26.28 22.34
C THR A 40 -34.52 25.07 22.64
N ALA A 41 -34.81 23.92 22.02
CA ALA A 41 -33.99 22.72 22.15
C ALA A 41 -33.76 22.09 20.74
N ILE A 42 -32.53 21.82 20.42
CA ILE A 42 -32.13 21.22 19.16
C ILE A 42 -31.28 19.99 19.48
N ASN A 43 -31.81 18.82 19.14
CA ASN A 43 -31.10 17.55 19.28
C ASN A 43 -30.60 17.14 17.91
N VAL A 44 -29.28 16.89 17.79
CA VAL A 44 -28.63 16.53 16.55
C VAL A 44 -28.05 15.12 16.68
N LYS A 45 -28.34 14.26 15.73
CA LYS A 45 -27.72 12.96 15.59
C LYS A 45 -26.68 13.06 14.47
N MET A 46 -25.42 12.97 14.83
CA MET A 46 -24.32 12.98 13.87
C MET A 46 -24.10 11.55 13.37
N THR A 47 -23.85 11.41 12.06
CA THR A 47 -23.46 10.16 11.42
C THR A 47 -21.95 10.06 11.41
N GLU A 48 -21.42 8.89 11.74
CA GLU A 48 -19.99 8.65 11.58
C GLU A 48 -19.64 8.85 10.11
N GLU A 49 -18.81 9.82 9.86
CA GLU A 49 -18.09 9.90 8.61
C GLU A 49 -17.00 8.84 8.72
N ALA A 50 -17.15 7.74 8.00
CA ALA A 50 -16.01 6.90 7.66
C ALA A 50 -15.06 7.79 6.85
N SER A 51 -14.39 8.73 7.53
CA SER A 51 -13.24 9.42 7.02
C SER A 51 -12.28 8.30 6.65
N GLN A 52 -12.25 7.95 5.39
CA GLN A 52 -11.06 7.38 4.81
C GLN A 52 -9.99 8.43 5.06
N ILE A 53 -9.41 8.41 6.25
CA ILE A 53 -8.03 8.84 6.45
C ILE A 53 -7.33 8.07 5.37
N GLY A 54 -7.02 8.76 4.26
CA GLY A 54 -6.47 8.10 3.08
C GLY A 54 -5.38 7.22 3.60
N ALA A 55 -5.57 5.90 3.45
CA ALA A 55 -4.74 4.90 4.10
C ALA A 55 -3.31 5.37 3.91
N VAL A 56 -2.60 5.62 5.00
CA VAL A 56 -1.20 6.04 4.93
C VAL A 56 -0.51 4.87 4.27
N GLU A 57 -0.29 4.98 2.97
CA GLU A 57 0.34 3.92 2.20
C GLU A 57 1.80 3.86 2.65
N ILE A 58 2.05 2.89 3.50
CA ILE A 58 3.39 2.60 4.00
C ILE A 58 4.10 1.81 2.91
N VAL A 59 5.23 2.35 2.47
CA VAL A 59 6.12 1.68 1.51
C VAL A 59 7.29 1.11 2.29
N ASN A 60 7.55 -0.16 2.08
CA ASN A 60 8.74 -0.79 2.62
C ASN A 60 9.91 -0.53 1.66
N ILE A 61 10.97 0.07 2.18
CA ILE A 61 12.21 0.34 1.44
C ILE A 61 13.32 -0.65 1.79
N GLY A 62 12.97 -1.81 2.37
CA GLY A 62 13.90 -2.89 2.72
C GLY A 62 14.63 -2.68 4.05
N TYR A 63 15.25 -1.53 4.30
CA TYR A 63 15.89 -1.21 5.58
C TYR A 63 14.99 -0.40 6.53
N GLY A 64 13.72 -0.22 6.18
CA GLY A 64 12.74 0.51 6.98
C GLY A 64 11.46 0.77 6.21
N THR A 65 10.53 1.41 6.88
CA THR A 65 9.24 1.81 6.29
C THR A 65 9.19 3.34 6.23
N THR A 66 8.67 3.85 5.14
CA THR A 66 8.42 5.28 4.96
C THR A 66 7.03 5.50 4.39
N THR A 67 6.49 6.69 4.53
CA THR A 67 5.19 7.00 3.91
C THR A 67 5.40 7.31 2.43
N ARG A 68 4.44 6.95 1.59
CA ARG A 68 4.49 7.26 0.15
C ARG A 68 4.63 8.75 -0.13
N ARG A 69 4.16 9.61 0.79
CA ARG A 69 4.29 11.07 0.68
C ARG A 69 5.72 11.56 0.86
N ASP A 70 6.51 10.85 1.64
CA ASP A 70 7.89 11.23 1.96
C ASP A 70 8.89 10.68 0.92
N LEU A 71 8.42 9.76 0.06
CA LEU A 71 9.19 9.25 -1.06
C LEU A 71 9.10 10.21 -2.25
N THR A 72 10.22 10.81 -2.59
CA THR A 72 10.36 11.64 -3.79
C THR A 72 10.48 10.80 -5.07
N GLY A 73 10.73 9.49 -4.93
CA GLY A 73 10.92 8.55 -6.03
C GLY A 73 9.64 7.83 -6.46
N SER A 74 9.61 7.34 -7.69
CA SER A 74 8.52 6.53 -8.23
C SER A 74 8.59 5.11 -7.66
N VAL A 75 7.67 4.77 -6.79
CA VAL A 75 7.46 3.43 -6.27
C VAL A 75 6.14 2.88 -6.77
N ALA A 76 6.15 1.66 -7.26
CA ALA A 76 4.93 0.96 -7.65
C ALA A 76 4.72 -0.25 -6.74
N LYS A 77 3.52 -0.37 -6.20
CA LYS A 77 3.08 -1.54 -5.42
C LYS A 77 2.36 -2.51 -6.35
N ALA A 78 2.68 -3.79 -6.24
CA ALA A 78 1.98 -4.83 -6.97
C ALA A 78 0.66 -5.17 -6.26
N ASP A 79 -0.42 -5.30 -7.03
CA ASP A 79 -1.70 -5.78 -6.52
C ASP A 79 -1.68 -7.32 -6.43
N LEU A 80 -1.41 -7.83 -5.24
CA LEU A 80 -1.37 -9.27 -4.95
C LEU A 80 -2.73 -9.94 -5.16
N GLY A 81 -3.85 -9.23 -4.95
CA GLY A 81 -5.18 -9.77 -5.14
C GLY A 81 -5.46 -10.20 -6.58
N THR A 82 -4.96 -9.43 -7.54
CA THR A 82 -5.03 -9.77 -8.97
C THR A 82 -3.97 -10.78 -9.38
N MET A 83 -2.80 -10.78 -8.73
CA MET A 83 -1.73 -11.73 -9.00
C MET A 83 -2.11 -13.15 -8.61
N MET A 84 -2.72 -13.34 -7.44
CA MET A 84 -3.15 -14.66 -6.95
C MET A 84 -4.29 -15.28 -7.76
N LYS A 85 -5.09 -14.48 -8.48
CA LYS A 85 -6.13 -14.97 -9.39
C LYS A 85 -5.57 -15.57 -10.68
N ALA A 86 -4.35 -15.21 -11.05
CA ALA A 86 -3.66 -15.82 -12.17
C ALA A 86 -2.98 -17.09 -11.67
N ASN A 87 -3.28 -18.21 -12.31
CA ASN A 87 -2.67 -19.52 -12.00
C ASN A 87 -1.21 -19.53 -12.49
N VAL A 88 -0.35 -18.72 -11.87
CA VAL A 88 1.07 -18.59 -12.22
C VAL A 88 1.93 -19.35 -11.22
N THR A 89 2.88 -20.10 -11.75
CA THR A 89 3.78 -20.95 -10.96
C THR A 89 4.89 -20.13 -10.29
N ASN A 90 5.31 -19.04 -10.92
CA ASN A 90 6.40 -18.19 -10.45
C ASN A 90 5.93 -16.76 -10.24
N PHE A 91 6.41 -16.13 -9.17
CA PHE A 91 6.04 -14.75 -8.85
C PHE A 91 6.52 -13.77 -9.94
N ASP A 92 7.64 -14.05 -10.61
CA ASP A 92 8.18 -13.22 -11.70
C ASP A 92 7.18 -13.08 -12.85
N GLN A 93 6.56 -14.19 -13.24
CA GLN A 93 5.51 -14.19 -14.27
C GLN A 93 4.28 -13.39 -13.82
N ALA A 94 3.99 -13.44 -12.52
CA ALA A 94 2.87 -12.70 -11.94
C ALA A 94 3.06 -11.17 -12.01
N LEU A 95 4.30 -10.67 -12.07
CA LEU A 95 4.62 -9.24 -12.22
C LEU A 95 4.41 -8.73 -13.65
N GLY A 96 4.45 -9.62 -14.65
CA GLY A 96 4.38 -9.28 -16.07
C GLY A 96 3.10 -8.51 -16.42
N GLY A 97 3.26 -7.34 -17.06
CA GLY A 97 2.15 -6.49 -17.52
C GLY A 97 1.32 -5.79 -16.43
N ARG A 98 1.67 -5.94 -15.14
CA ARG A 98 0.90 -5.38 -14.02
C ARG A 98 1.54 -4.17 -13.38
N ILE A 99 2.84 -4.01 -13.58
CA ILE A 99 3.59 -2.87 -13.04
C ILE A 99 4.15 -2.06 -14.19
N ALA A 100 3.76 -0.80 -14.29
CA ALA A 100 4.25 0.10 -15.32
C ALA A 100 5.78 0.24 -15.26
N GLY A 101 6.45 0.05 -16.39
CA GLY A 101 7.92 0.13 -16.52
C GLY A 101 8.65 -1.13 -16.08
N VAL A 102 7.95 -2.21 -15.78
CA VAL A 102 8.52 -3.54 -15.55
C VAL A 102 8.20 -4.43 -16.75
N VAL A 103 9.24 -4.94 -17.39
CA VAL A 103 9.12 -5.88 -18.51
C VAL A 103 9.61 -7.24 -18.02
N VAL A 104 8.78 -8.25 -18.20
CA VAL A 104 9.08 -9.64 -17.86
C VAL A 104 9.14 -10.42 -19.15
N THR A 105 10.29 -10.99 -19.44
CA THR A 105 10.50 -11.87 -20.61
C THR A 105 10.81 -13.28 -20.12
N THR A 106 9.98 -14.23 -20.53
CA THR A 106 10.26 -15.66 -20.32
C THR A 106 11.03 -16.19 -21.52
N GLY A 107 12.08 -16.97 -21.27
CA GLY A 107 12.92 -17.50 -22.34
C GLY A 107 12.15 -18.44 -23.28
N ASP A 108 12.21 -19.73 -23.04
CA ASP A 108 11.71 -20.77 -23.93
C ASP A 108 10.36 -21.39 -23.54
N GLY A 109 9.68 -20.83 -22.51
CA GLY A 109 8.37 -21.29 -22.07
C GLY A 109 8.36 -22.64 -21.35
N SER A 110 9.52 -23.19 -21.00
CA SER A 110 9.62 -24.41 -20.19
C SER A 110 9.10 -24.16 -18.77
N LEU A 111 8.48 -25.16 -18.17
CA LEU A 111 8.01 -25.06 -16.78
C LEU A 111 9.20 -24.81 -15.85
N GLY A 112 9.14 -23.72 -15.08
CA GLY A 112 10.22 -23.36 -14.17
C GLY A 112 11.35 -22.54 -14.79
N ALA A 113 11.25 -22.14 -16.08
CA ALA A 113 12.21 -21.24 -16.69
C ALA A 113 12.23 -19.91 -15.91
N GLU A 114 13.44 -19.45 -15.61
CA GLU A 114 13.64 -18.14 -14.98
C GLU A 114 13.13 -17.03 -15.90
N ALA A 115 12.33 -16.15 -15.37
CA ALA A 115 11.90 -14.96 -16.10
C ALA A 115 12.96 -13.86 -15.96
N ASN A 116 13.30 -13.22 -17.06
CA ASN A 116 14.18 -12.06 -17.04
C ASN A 116 13.35 -10.80 -16.81
N ILE A 117 13.55 -10.16 -15.66
CA ILE A 117 12.87 -8.92 -15.30
C ILE A 117 13.78 -7.73 -15.59
N THR A 118 13.26 -6.76 -16.31
CA THR A 118 13.95 -5.50 -16.58
C THR A 118 13.08 -4.33 -16.13
N ILE A 119 13.67 -3.37 -15.41
CA ILE A 119 12.97 -2.17 -14.94
C ILE A 119 13.47 -0.97 -15.75
N ARG A 120 12.54 -0.30 -16.46
CA ARG A 120 12.81 0.88 -17.30
C ARG A 120 13.82 0.63 -18.45
N GLY A 121 13.99 -0.62 -18.87
CA GLY A 121 14.86 -1.00 -19.99
C GLY A 121 16.26 -1.41 -19.56
N ASN A 122 17.11 -1.67 -20.55
CA ASN A 122 18.48 -2.11 -20.32
C ASN A 122 19.39 -0.91 -20.08
N ASN A 123 20.06 -0.88 -18.94
CA ASN A 123 21.01 0.17 -18.58
C ASN A 123 22.47 -0.21 -18.91
N SER A 124 22.76 -1.49 -19.07
CA SER A 124 24.10 -2.00 -19.36
C SER A 124 24.11 -2.85 -20.64
N LEU A 125 25.13 -2.66 -21.44
CA LEU A 125 25.40 -3.46 -22.63
C LEU A 125 26.27 -4.70 -22.31
N THR A 126 26.99 -4.67 -21.20
CA THR A 126 28.02 -5.69 -20.88
C THR A 126 27.75 -6.41 -19.56
N GLN A 127 26.86 -5.87 -18.71
CA GLN A 127 26.51 -6.45 -17.42
C GLN A 127 25.04 -6.84 -17.36
N SER A 128 24.68 -7.65 -16.35
CA SER A 128 23.30 -8.02 -16.09
C SER A 128 22.43 -6.77 -15.87
N ASN A 129 21.27 -6.75 -16.51
CA ASN A 129 20.23 -5.73 -16.31
C ASN A 129 19.16 -6.17 -15.29
N ALA A 130 19.39 -7.28 -14.59
CA ALA A 130 18.48 -7.78 -13.58
C ALA A 130 18.37 -6.79 -12.40
N PRO A 131 17.17 -6.60 -11.83
CA PRO A 131 16.98 -5.79 -10.65
C PRO A 131 17.58 -6.47 -9.42
N LEU A 132 17.83 -5.69 -8.38
CA LEU A 132 18.19 -6.22 -7.07
C LEU A 132 16.93 -6.65 -6.33
N TYR A 133 16.93 -7.86 -5.81
CA TYR A 133 15.85 -8.36 -4.96
C TYR A 133 16.19 -8.15 -3.48
N ILE A 134 15.23 -7.67 -2.73
CA ILE A 134 15.32 -7.55 -1.27
C ILE A 134 14.16 -8.34 -0.67
N ILE A 135 14.47 -9.40 0.05
CA ILE A 135 13.48 -10.28 0.68
C ILE A 135 13.57 -10.09 2.18
N ASP A 136 12.49 -9.60 2.81
CA ASP A 136 12.43 -9.31 4.24
C ASP A 136 13.62 -8.48 4.78
N GLY A 137 14.12 -7.56 3.93
CA GLY A 137 15.27 -6.69 4.25
C GLY A 137 16.63 -7.23 3.85
N PHE A 138 16.73 -8.47 3.35
CA PHE A 138 17.99 -9.06 2.93
C PHE A 138 18.15 -9.04 1.41
N PRO A 139 19.31 -8.57 0.89
CA PRO A 139 19.58 -8.63 -0.54
C PRO A 139 19.77 -10.07 -1.00
N SER A 140 19.06 -10.44 -2.04
CA SER A 140 19.07 -11.78 -2.63
C SER A 140 19.35 -11.71 -4.13
N GLU A 141 19.93 -12.76 -4.68
CA GLU A 141 20.11 -12.89 -6.12
C GLU A 141 18.86 -13.47 -6.79
N GLY A 142 18.66 -13.16 -8.09
CA GLY A 142 17.40 -13.40 -8.80
C GLY A 142 16.87 -14.84 -8.74
N SER A 143 17.75 -15.83 -8.81
CA SER A 143 17.36 -17.25 -8.76
C SER A 143 16.68 -17.66 -7.45
N PHE A 144 17.06 -17.03 -6.34
CA PHE A 144 16.44 -17.31 -5.04
C PHE A 144 15.06 -16.68 -4.90
N ALA A 145 14.87 -15.50 -5.49
CA ALA A 145 13.58 -14.82 -5.49
C ALA A 145 12.49 -15.63 -6.23
N ALA A 146 12.87 -16.30 -7.34
CA ALA A 146 11.95 -17.13 -8.12
C ALA A 146 11.41 -18.36 -7.35
N SER A 147 12.09 -18.78 -6.26
CA SER A 147 11.68 -19.93 -5.44
C SER A 147 10.63 -19.61 -4.37
N ILE A 148 10.29 -18.30 -4.17
CA ILE A 148 9.31 -17.89 -3.18
C ILE A 148 7.90 -18.24 -3.68
N ASN A 149 7.13 -18.91 -2.82
CA ASN A 149 5.73 -19.17 -3.13
C ASN A 149 4.93 -17.84 -3.12
N PRO A 150 4.23 -17.49 -4.22
CA PRO A 150 3.41 -16.28 -4.27
C PRO A 150 2.38 -16.17 -3.13
N ALA A 151 1.90 -17.30 -2.60
CA ALA A 151 0.95 -17.32 -1.50
C ALA A 151 1.53 -16.81 -0.17
N ASP A 152 2.86 -16.87 0.00
CA ASP A 152 3.56 -16.43 1.21
C ASP A 152 3.94 -14.96 1.16
N ILE A 153 3.70 -14.27 0.05
CA ILE A 153 4.02 -12.86 -0.13
C ILE A 153 2.92 -11.99 0.50
N GLU A 154 3.33 -11.01 1.29
CA GLU A 154 2.46 -9.97 1.87
C GLU A 154 2.41 -8.72 1.01
N SER A 155 3.57 -8.25 0.54
CA SER A 155 3.65 -7.08 -0.35
C SER A 155 4.87 -7.16 -1.26
N ILE A 156 4.73 -6.53 -2.45
CA ILE A 156 5.83 -6.33 -3.40
C ILE A 156 5.86 -4.85 -3.75
N ASP A 157 6.98 -4.22 -3.48
CA ASP A 157 7.23 -2.83 -3.79
C ASP A 157 8.38 -2.73 -4.79
N VAL A 158 8.15 -2.03 -5.91
CA VAL A 158 9.17 -1.86 -6.96
C VAL A 158 9.69 -0.43 -6.96
N LEU A 159 10.95 -0.28 -6.57
CA LEU A 159 11.68 0.98 -6.55
C LEU A 159 12.34 1.19 -7.90
N LYS A 160 11.87 2.19 -8.63
CA LYS A 160 12.30 2.42 -10.03
C LYS A 160 13.26 3.59 -10.19
N ASP A 161 13.19 4.57 -9.30
CA ASP A 161 13.98 5.80 -9.40
C ASP A 161 15.25 5.77 -8.56
N ALA A 162 16.27 6.48 -9.03
CA ALA A 162 17.56 6.56 -8.35
C ALA A 162 17.46 7.07 -6.91
N SER A 163 16.53 7.98 -6.61
CA SER A 163 16.30 8.48 -5.25
C SER A 163 15.82 7.38 -4.29
N ALA A 164 14.94 6.49 -4.79
CA ALA A 164 14.42 5.38 -4.00
C ALA A 164 15.44 4.23 -3.87
N THR A 165 16.30 4.04 -4.88
CA THR A 165 17.29 2.97 -4.91
C THR A 165 18.66 3.37 -4.35
N ALA A 166 18.87 4.66 -4.03
CA ALA A 166 20.16 5.20 -3.57
C ALA A 166 20.73 4.48 -2.33
N ILE A 167 19.85 4.01 -1.43
CA ILE A 167 20.25 3.27 -0.23
C ILE A 167 20.94 1.93 -0.54
N TYR A 168 20.74 1.40 -1.76
CA TYR A 168 21.35 0.13 -2.21
C TYR A 168 22.62 0.34 -3.06
N GLY A 169 23.00 1.61 -3.28
CA GLY A 169 24.19 1.99 -4.03
C GLY A 169 24.16 1.47 -5.47
N ALA A 170 25.32 1.11 -6.01
CA ALA A 170 25.46 0.64 -7.39
C ALA A 170 24.64 -0.62 -7.70
N ARG A 171 24.37 -1.48 -6.73
CA ARG A 171 23.55 -2.69 -6.91
C ARG A 171 22.09 -2.37 -7.22
N GLY A 172 21.59 -1.20 -6.78
CA GLY A 172 20.23 -0.74 -7.07
C GLY A 172 20.08 0.00 -8.40
N ALA A 173 21.15 0.12 -9.22
CA ALA A 173 21.12 0.91 -10.44
C ALA A 173 20.08 0.45 -11.48
N ASN A 174 19.79 -0.85 -11.54
CA ASN A 174 18.81 -1.45 -12.43
C ASN A 174 17.39 -1.51 -11.81
N GLY A 175 17.17 -0.85 -10.67
CA GLY A 175 15.95 -0.92 -9.88
C GLY A 175 16.04 -1.97 -8.77
N VAL A 176 15.11 -1.87 -7.82
CA VAL A 176 15.04 -2.78 -6.67
C VAL A 176 13.62 -3.29 -6.52
N ILE A 177 13.47 -4.58 -6.31
CA ILE A 177 12.21 -5.25 -6.00
C ILE A 177 12.28 -5.67 -4.53
N VAL A 178 11.43 -5.06 -3.71
CA VAL A 178 11.31 -5.37 -2.29
C VAL A 178 10.13 -6.30 -2.08
N ILE A 179 10.38 -7.47 -1.53
CA ILE A 179 9.39 -8.51 -1.26
C ILE A 179 9.31 -8.67 0.25
N ASN A 180 8.11 -8.53 0.79
CA ASN A 180 7.84 -8.84 2.19
C ASN A 180 7.01 -10.09 2.26
N THR A 181 7.42 -11.02 3.10
CA THR A 181 6.68 -12.25 3.34
C THR A 181 5.71 -12.09 4.51
N LYS A 182 4.66 -12.91 4.49
CA LYS A 182 3.66 -12.94 5.56
C LYS A 182 4.32 -13.38 6.87
N ARG A 183 4.09 -12.62 7.92
CA ARG A 183 4.57 -12.97 9.26
C ARG A 183 3.47 -13.73 10.01
N GLY A 184 3.89 -14.64 10.88
CA GLY A 184 2.98 -15.31 11.80
C GLY A 184 2.33 -14.29 12.74
N ASN A 185 1.03 -14.40 12.92
CA ASN A 185 0.26 -13.61 13.88
C ASN A 185 0.09 -14.41 15.18
N GLU A 186 0.17 -13.72 16.31
CA GLU A 186 -0.21 -14.32 17.60
C GLU A 186 -1.71 -14.62 17.60
N GLY A 187 -2.11 -15.85 17.86
CA GLY A 187 -3.51 -16.22 17.87
C GLY A 187 -3.73 -17.74 17.77
N LYS A 188 -4.98 -18.12 17.52
CA LYS A 188 -5.33 -19.53 17.28
C LYS A 188 -4.73 -19.96 15.93
N PRO A 189 -4.13 -21.15 15.84
CA PRO A 189 -3.59 -21.65 14.59
C PRO A 189 -4.70 -21.77 13.53
N THR A 190 -4.43 -21.23 12.34
CA THR A 190 -5.30 -21.36 11.17
C THR A 190 -4.60 -22.22 10.13
N VAL A 191 -5.30 -23.20 9.61
CA VAL A 191 -4.79 -24.06 8.53
C VAL A 191 -5.57 -23.72 7.27
N ASN A 192 -4.87 -23.26 6.24
CA ASN A 192 -5.44 -22.98 4.93
C ASN A 192 -4.99 -24.08 3.97
N PHE A 193 -5.93 -24.67 3.26
CA PHE A 193 -5.67 -25.64 2.20
C PHE A 193 -6.24 -25.11 0.89
N SER A 194 -5.44 -25.09 -0.18
CA SER A 194 -5.87 -24.73 -1.53
C SER A 194 -5.40 -25.79 -2.51
N ALA A 195 -6.28 -26.26 -3.38
CA ALA A 195 -5.95 -27.12 -4.49
C ALA A 195 -6.54 -26.54 -5.77
N SER A 196 -5.74 -26.51 -6.85
CA SER A 196 -6.18 -26.16 -8.20
C SER A 196 -6.00 -27.34 -9.13
N PHE A 197 -7.01 -27.64 -9.94
CA PHE A 197 -7.01 -28.72 -10.94
C PHE A 197 -7.04 -28.11 -12.33
#